data_12deccd1e05ad046f7ecb3b67420aadf
#
_entry.id   12deccd1e05ad046f7ecb3b67420aadf
#
_cell.length_a   1.000
_cell.length_b   1.000
_cell.length_c   1.000
_cell.angle_alpha   90.00
_cell.angle_beta   90.00
_cell.angle_gamma   90.00
#
_symmetry.space_group_name_H-M   'P 1'
#
loop_
_entity.id
_entity.type
_entity.pdbx_description
1 polymer ?
#
loop_
_entity_poly.entity_id
_entity_poly.type
_entity_poly.pdbx_seq_one_letter_code
_entity_poly.pdbx_strand_id
1 'polypeptide(L)'
;MFIYSLPLFFAQINLASPLELLIIVMALGVVLFISSPTSGENLHNLALDNYLFAAWCGRVSLKWVFWPFFLILNAGLYCADTLAKIGMLTVSSWDDVHLMLLLPIVWWTTAIWRCSANTSLRAGMACARLLTLAVFFEYGLKLVIRIDYPRIFFGCEELLLDYGSCF
;
A
#
# COMPACT_ATOMS: atom_id res chain seq x y z
N MET A 1 9.06 -1.16 -0.94
CA MET A 1 7.93 -1.11 -1.87
C MET A 1 8.22 -0.15 -3.01
N PHE A 2 8.19 1.15 -2.82
CA PHE A 2 8.47 2.16 -3.86
C PHE A 2 9.83 2.03 -4.57
N ILE A 3 10.82 1.39 -3.96
CA ILE A 3 12.18 1.28 -4.51
C ILE A 3 12.25 0.40 -5.76
N TYR A 4 11.34 -0.58 -5.93
CA TYR A 4 11.34 -1.48 -7.08
C TYR A 4 10.34 -1.07 -8.16
N SER A 5 9.23 -0.45 -7.80
CA SER A 5 8.20 -0.01 -8.74
C SER A 5 8.53 1.33 -9.40
N LEU A 6 9.22 2.25 -8.69
CA LEU A 6 9.63 3.54 -9.26
C LEU A 6 10.53 3.44 -10.50
N PRO A 7 11.61 2.61 -10.52
CA PRO A 7 12.42 2.45 -11.73
C PRO A 7 11.63 1.85 -12.90
N LEU A 8 10.67 0.94 -12.62
CA LEU A 8 9.80 0.36 -13.63
C LEU A 8 8.85 1.39 -14.23
N PHE A 9 8.29 2.27 -13.39
CA PHE A 9 7.40 3.34 -13.82
C PHE A 9 8.07 4.32 -14.79
N PHE A 10 9.31 4.68 -14.51
CA PHE A 10 10.01 5.74 -15.26
C PHE A 10 10.90 5.21 -16.38
N ALA A 11 11.42 3.99 -16.26
CA ALA A 11 12.39 3.46 -17.21
C ALA A 11 11.80 2.53 -18.27
N GLN A 12 10.77 1.74 -17.95
CA GLN A 12 10.27 0.69 -18.84
C GLN A 12 8.84 0.89 -19.32
N ILE A 13 7.97 1.52 -18.57
CA ILE A 13 6.54 1.62 -18.91
C ILE A 13 6.15 3.02 -19.38
N ASN A 14 6.92 4.07 -19.08
CA ASN A 14 6.66 5.48 -19.46
C ASN A 14 5.20 5.93 -19.25
N LEU A 15 4.54 5.42 -18.20
CA LEU A 15 3.14 5.68 -17.92
C LEU A 15 2.87 7.14 -17.53
N ALA A 16 3.83 7.77 -16.88
CA ALA A 16 3.75 9.18 -16.49
C ALA A 16 5.15 9.78 -16.33
N SER A 17 5.31 11.04 -16.67
CA SER A 17 6.54 11.75 -16.35
C SER A 17 6.63 12.01 -14.83
N PRO A 18 7.85 12.13 -14.26
CA PRO A 18 8.03 12.46 -12.85
C PRO A 18 7.31 13.76 -12.45
N LEU A 19 7.23 14.72 -13.37
CA LEU A 19 6.53 15.99 -13.17
C LEU A 19 5.01 15.79 -13.08
N GLU A 20 4.43 14.99 -13.97
CA GLU A 20 2.99 14.67 -13.94
C GLU A 20 2.61 13.94 -12.66
N LEU A 21 3.42 12.97 -12.24
CA LEU A 21 3.20 12.27 -10.97
C LEU A 21 3.22 13.25 -9.79
N LEU A 22 4.19 14.16 -9.76
CA LEU A 22 4.30 15.18 -8.72
C LEU A 22 3.07 16.09 -8.70
N ILE A 23 2.58 16.52 -9.85
CA ILE A 23 1.37 17.36 -9.97
C ILE A 23 0.14 16.59 -9.45
N ILE A 24 -0.02 15.32 -9.83
CA ILE A 24 -1.13 14.47 -9.37
C ILE A 24 -1.09 14.30 -7.85
N VAL A 25 0.06 13.98 -7.28
CA VAL A 25 0.25 13.81 -5.83
C VAL A 25 -0.04 15.11 -5.09
N MET A 26 0.42 16.25 -5.59
CA MET A 26 0.14 17.56 -5.00
C MET A 26 -1.35 17.90 -5.08
N ALA A 27 -2.00 17.70 -6.22
CA ALA A 27 -3.42 17.95 -6.39
C ALA A 27 -4.28 17.08 -5.45
N LEU A 28 -3.99 15.76 -5.37
CA LEU A 28 -4.64 14.85 -4.44
C LEU A 28 -4.39 15.27 -2.98
N GLY A 29 -3.17 15.65 -2.64
CA GLY A 29 -2.83 16.15 -1.31
C GLY A 29 -3.65 17.39 -0.91
N VAL A 30 -3.80 18.34 -1.83
CA VAL A 30 -4.62 19.55 -1.62
C VAL A 30 -6.12 19.19 -1.45
N VAL A 31 -6.66 18.33 -2.30
CA VAL A 31 -8.05 17.86 -2.18
C VAL A 31 -8.30 17.18 -0.84
N LEU A 32 -7.41 16.27 -0.43
CA LEU A 32 -7.51 15.57 0.85
C LEU A 32 -7.36 16.52 2.05
N PHE A 33 -6.51 17.54 1.93
CA PHE A 33 -6.35 18.57 2.96
C PHE A 33 -7.61 19.42 3.13
N ILE A 34 -8.22 19.87 2.02
CA ILE A 34 -9.44 20.69 2.03
C ILE A 34 -10.63 19.85 2.55
N SER A 35 -10.75 18.61 2.13
CA SER A 35 -11.84 17.70 2.51
C SER A 35 -11.71 17.13 3.93
N SER A 36 -10.60 17.43 4.63
CA SER A 36 -10.36 16.91 5.97
C SER A 36 -11.21 17.67 7.02
N PRO A 37 -12.04 16.98 7.81
CA PRO A 37 -12.85 17.61 8.85
C PRO A 37 -11.99 18.25 9.94
N THR A 38 -12.47 19.35 10.52
CA THR A 38 -11.76 20.12 11.55
C THR A 38 -12.03 19.68 12.97
N SER A 39 -13.01 18.81 13.21
CA SER A 39 -13.48 18.47 14.53
C SER A 39 -12.80 17.21 15.07
N GLY A 40 -11.84 17.40 15.95
CA GLY A 40 -11.40 16.36 16.87
C GLY A 40 -12.41 16.19 18.00
N GLU A 41 -13.56 15.57 17.78
CA GLU A 41 -14.35 15.07 18.88
C GLU A 41 -13.64 13.87 19.51
N ASN A 42 -13.24 14.04 20.76
CA ASN A 42 -12.60 13.00 21.56
C ASN A 42 -13.59 11.86 21.86
N LEU A 43 -13.70 10.90 20.96
CA LEU A 43 -14.40 9.64 21.17
C LEU A 43 -13.56 8.70 22.09
N HIS A 44 -13.10 9.23 23.23
CA HIS A 44 -12.04 8.59 24.01
C HIS A 44 -12.52 7.61 25.10
N ASN A 45 -13.79 7.27 25.25
CA ASN A 45 -14.25 6.62 26.49
C ASN A 45 -15.04 5.31 26.35
N LEU A 46 -14.61 4.40 25.46
CA LEU A 46 -15.00 2.99 25.63
C LEU A 46 -13.72 2.14 25.63
N ALA A 47 -13.42 1.56 26.79
CA ALA A 47 -12.38 0.56 26.93
C ALA A 47 -12.72 -0.64 26.04
N LEU A 48 -12.05 -0.68 24.87
CA LEU A 48 -12.12 -1.83 23.99
C LEU A 48 -10.87 -2.66 24.26
N ASP A 49 -11.05 -3.82 24.83
CA ASP A 49 -9.97 -4.75 25.19
C ASP A 49 -9.17 -5.23 23.96
N ASN A 50 -9.69 -5.05 22.75
CA ASN A 50 -9.03 -5.45 21.53
C ASN A 50 -8.54 -4.25 20.71
N TYR A 51 -7.22 -4.10 20.64
CA TYR A 51 -6.56 -3.03 19.88
C TYR A 51 -6.97 -3.00 18.39
N LEU A 52 -7.07 -4.16 17.74
CA LEU A 52 -7.43 -4.25 16.32
C LEU A 52 -8.85 -3.72 16.07
N PHE A 53 -9.78 -4.07 16.95
CA PHE A 53 -11.16 -3.59 16.85
C PHE A 53 -11.26 -2.10 17.20
N ALA A 54 -10.51 -1.63 18.20
CA ALA A 54 -10.43 -0.21 18.53
C ALA A 54 -9.88 0.63 17.38
N ALA A 55 -8.84 0.13 16.70
CA ALA A 55 -8.28 0.76 15.51
C ALA A 55 -9.28 0.77 14.34
N TRP A 56 -9.99 -0.34 14.12
CA TRP A 56 -11.06 -0.42 13.11
C TRP A 56 -12.19 0.58 13.38
N CYS A 57 -12.57 0.77 14.64
CA CYS A 57 -13.58 1.76 15.03
C CYS A 57 -13.07 3.20 15.04
N GLY A 58 -11.80 3.45 14.74
CA GLY A 58 -11.21 4.78 14.70
C GLY A 58 -10.90 5.38 16.08
N ARG A 59 -10.80 4.57 17.12
CA ARG A 59 -10.59 5.02 18.52
C ARG A 59 -9.13 5.09 18.97
N VAL A 60 -8.22 4.65 18.12
CA VAL A 60 -6.78 4.67 18.36
C VAL A 60 -6.17 5.91 17.73
N SER A 61 -5.11 6.45 18.30
CA SER A 61 -4.40 7.59 17.69
C SER A 61 -3.74 7.17 16.38
N LEU A 62 -3.83 8.03 15.36
CA LEU A 62 -3.37 7.77 13.99
C LEU A 62 -1.94 7.20 13.92
N LYS A 63 -1.01 7.75 14.70
CA LYS A 63 0.40 7.33 14.70
C LYS A 63 0.59 5.87 15.13
N TRP A 64 -0.21 5.38 16.08
CA TRP A 64 -0.12 4.00 16.56
C TRP A 64 -0.72 2.98 15.59
N VAL A 65 -1.68 3.40 14.76
CA VAL A 65 -2.24 2.55 13.71
C VAL A 65 -1.41 2.63 12.44
N PHE A 66 -0.85 3.81 12.13
CA PHE A 66 -0.10 4.02 10.89
C PHE A 66 1.25 3.29 10.89
N TRP A 67 2.16 3.61 11.84
CA TRP A 67 3.55 3.18 11.77
C TRP A 67 3.77 1.67 11.90
N PRO A 68 3.20 0.96 12.88
CA PRO A 68 3.47 -0.48 13.02
C PRO A 68 3.02 -1.26 11.78
N PHE A 69 1.81 -1.01 11.31
CA PHE A 69 1.26 -1.73 10.15
C PHE A 69 1.95 -1.32 8.85
N PHE A 70 2.26 -0.04 8.67
CA PHE A 70 3.00 0.43 7.51
C PHE A 70 4.35 -0.27 7.40
N LEU A 71 5.11 -0.37 8.48
CA LEU A 71 6.40 -1.04 8.50
C LEU A 71 6.27 -2.54 8.25
N ILE A 72 5.34 -3.21 8.93
CA ILE A 72 5.15 -4.67 8.81
C ILE A 72 4.70 -5.03 7.39
N LEU A 73 3.72 -4.32 6.83
CA LEU A 73 3.20 -4.59 5.49
C LEU A 73 4.27 -4.33 4.41
N ASN A 74 5.00 -3.22 4.52
CA ASN A 74 6.09 -2.93 3.58
C ASN A 74 7.23 -3.95 3.69
N ALA A 75 7.62 -4.35 4.90
CA ALA A 75 8.62 -5.39 5.09
C ALA A 75 8.17 -6.73 4.51
N GLY A 76 6.92 -7.13 4.72
CA GLY A 76 6.35 -8.36 4.18
C GLY A 76 6.36 -8.38 2.65
N LEU A 77 5.90 -7.31 2.02
CA LEU A 77 5.89 -7.18 0.55
C LEU A 77 7.31 -7.11 -0.02
N TYR A 78 8.22 -6.39 0.65
CA TYR A 78 9.62 -6.34 0.25
C TYR A 78 10.29 -7.72 0.33
N CYS A 79 10.04 -8.48 1.40
CA CYS A 79 10.54 -9.84 1.54
C CYS A 79 9.99 -10.76 0.43
N ALA A 80 8.70 -10.69 0.12
CA ALA A 80 8.11 -11.48 -0.94
C ALA A 80 8.75 -11.18 -2.30
N ASP A 81 8.94 -9.91 -2.64
CA ASP A 81 9.58 -9.49 -3.89
C ASP A 81 11.06 -9.91 -3.98
N THR A 82 11.79 -9.84 -2.87
CA THR A 82 13.20 -10.28 -2.83
C THR A 82 13.33 -11.78 -2.94
N LEU A 83 12.48 -12.56 -2.27
CA LEU A 83 12.47 -14.00 -2.36
C LEU A 83 12.10 -14.50 -3.75
N ALA A 84 11.17 -13.83 -4.43
CA ALA A 84 10.84 -14.13 -5.82
C ALA A 84 12.04 -13.86 -6.75
N LYS A 85 12.74 -12.74 -6.59
CA LYS A 85 13.93 -12.42 -7.41
C LYS A 85 15.11 -13.37 -7.23
N ILE A 86 15.24 -13.99 -6.06
CA ILE A 86 16.29 -14.99 -5.76
C ILE A 86 15.88 -16.39 -6.25
N GLY A 87 14.63 -16.56 -6.77
CA GLY A 87 14.10 -17.85 -7.20
C GLY A 87 13.69 -18.78 -6.05
N MET A 88 13.54 -18.23 -4.84
CA MET A 88 13.08 -19.03 -3.67
C MET A 88 11.55 -19.11 -3.58
N LEU A 89 10.84 -18.20 -4.23
CA LEU A 89 9.39 -18.18 -4.31
C LEU A 89 8.94 -18.45 -5.75
N THR A 90 8.06 -19.43 -5.91
CA THR A 90 7.40 -19.68 -7.19
C THR A 90 6.42 -18.56 -7.52
N VAL A 91 6.03 -18.46 -8.77
CA VAL A 91 5.07 -17.45 -9.26
C VAL A 91 3.73 -17.59 -8.52
N SER A 92 3.23 -18.81 -8.36
CA SER A 92 1.99 -19.10 -7.63
C SER A 92 2.09 -18.67 -6.15
N SER A 93 3.20 -18.98 -5.48
CA SER A 93 3.41 -18.58 -4.08
C SER A 93 3.49 -17.06 -3.91
N TRP A 94 4.06 -16.36 -4.87
CA TRP A 94 4.09 -14.88 -4.87
C TRP A 94 2.68 -14.30 -4.99
N ASP A 95 1.87 -14.84 -5.91
CA ASP A 95 0.47 -14.44 -6.10
C ASP A 95 -0.35 -14.68 -4.82
N ASP A 96 -0.19 -15.85 -4.17
CA ASP A 96 -0.87 -16.20 -2.92
C ASP A 96 -0.51 -15.24 -1.77
N VAL A 97 0.78 -14.92 -1.60
CA VAL A 97 1.23 -13.97 -0.58
C VAL A 97 0.62 -12.58 -0.81
N HIS A 98 0.59 -12.11 -2.05
CA HIS A 98 -0.03 -10.82 -2.36
C HIS A 98 -1.53 -10.84 -2.11
N LEU A 99 -2.23 -11.91 -2.49
CA LEU A 99 -3.66 -12.05 -2.22
C LEU A 99 -3.96 -12.07 -0.70
N MET A 100 -3.16 -12.80 0.07
CA MET A 100 -3.31 -12.82 1.54
C MET A 100 -3.03 -11.46 2.18
N LEU A 101 -2.05 -10.70 1.67
CA LEU A 101 -1.73 -9.37 2.19
C LEU A 101 -2.78 -8.29 1.82
N LEU A 102 -3.65 -8.57 0.85
CA LEU A 102 -4.71 -7.65 0.49
C LEU A 102 -5.67 -7.39 1.66
N LEU A 103 -6.05 -8.42 2.42
CA LEU A 103 -6.96 -8.29 3.56
C LEU A 103 -6.42 -7.33 4.64
N PRO A 104 -5.20 -7.51 5.17
CA PRO A 104 -4.64 -6.57 6.13
C PRO A 104 -4.40 -5.17 5.54
N ILE A 105 -4.12 -5.02 4.25
CA ILE A 105 -4.02 -3.71 3.59
C ILE A 105 -5.37 -3.00 3.59
N VAL A 106 -6.45 -3.66 3.22
CA VAL A 106 -7.81 -3.11 3.23
C VAL A 106 -8.23 -2.73 4.66
N TRP A 107 -7.96 -3.62 5.63
CA TRP A 107 -8.24 -3.34 7.03
C TRP A 107 -7.45 -2.12 7.52
N TRP A 108 -6.16 -2.05 7.26
CA TRP A 108 -5.29 -0.95 7.65
C TRP A 108 -5.74 0.38 7.03
N THR A 109 -6.07 0.38 5.74
CA THR A 109 -6.56 1.59 5.07
C THR A 109 -7.85 2.11 5.71
N THR A 110 -8.82 1.23 5.95
CA THR A 110 -10.07 1.64 6.61
C THR A 110 -9.84 2.15 8.03
N ALA A 111 -8.95 1.51 8.79
CA ALA A 111 -8.56 1.96 10.12
C ALA A 111 -7.88 3.35 10.08
N ILE A 112 -6.96 3.58 9.14
CA ILE A 112 -6.31 4.90 8.93
C ILE A 112 -7.34 5.98 8.61
N TRP A 113 -8.27 5.71 7.69
CA TRP A 113 -9.28 6.70 7.31
C TRP A 113 -10.18 7.08 8.48
N ARG A 114 -10.56 6.12 9.32
CA ARG A 114 -11.36 6.37 10.54
C ARG A 114 -10.54 7.07 11.63
N CYS A 115 -9.34 6.58 11.94
CA CYS A 115 -8.47 7.18 12.96
C CYS A 115 -7.99 8.58 12.56
N SER A 116 -7.86 8.87 11.26
CA SER A 116 -7.42 10.18 10.78
C SER A 116 -8.41 11.29 11.16
N ALA A 117 -9.70 10.99 11.26
CA ALA A 117 -10.72 11.97 11.68
C ALA A 117 -10.51 12.50 13.11
N ASN A 118 -9.81 11.74 13.97
CA ASN A 118 -9.52 12.11 15.36
C ASN A 118 -8.19 12.88 15.55
N THR A 119 -7.56 13.29 14.45
CA THR A 119 -6.26 13.96 14.49
C THR A 119 -6.46 15.48 14.42
N SER A 120 -5.85 16.21 15.33
CA SER A 120 -5.90 17.68 15.35
C SER A 120 -5.15 18.34 14.19
N LEU A 121 -4.18 17.65 13.59
CA LEU A 121 -3.36 18.13 12.49
C LEU A 121 -3.93 17.71 11.14
N ARG A 122 -4.58 18.62 10.41
CA ARG A 122 -5.12 18.37 9.06
C ARG A 122 -4.07 17.84 8.08
N ALA A 123 -2.85 18.36 8.14
CA ALA A 123 -1.77 17.91 7.29
C ALA A 123 -1.42 16.43 7.54
N GLY A 124 -1.33 16.00 8.81
CA GLY A 124 -1.09 14.60 9.15
C GLY A 124 -2.18 13.66 8.66
N MET A 125 -3.44 14.10 8.74
CA MET A 125 -4.60 13.37 8.20
C MET A 125 -4.49 13.23 6.67
N ALA A 126 -4.25 14.32 5.96
CA ALA A 126 -4.13 14.32 4.50
C ALA A 126 -2.95 13.44 4.03
N CYS A 127 -1.79 13.55 4.67
CA CYS A 127 -0.63 12.71 4.36
C CYS A 127 -0.90 11.22 4.60
N ALA A 128 -1.53 10.86 5.72
CA ALA A 128 -1.84 9.46 6.01
C ALA A 128 -2.80 8.86 4.98
N ARG A 129 -3.84 9.59 4.58
CA ARG A 129 -4.78 9.16 3.54
C ARG A 129 -4.11 9.07 2.17
N LEU A 130 -3.27 10.05 1.81
CA LEU A 130 -2.52 10.03 0.56
C LEU A 130 -1.61 8.79 0.48
N LEU A 131 -0.92 8.45 1.57
CA LEU A 131 -0.05 7.28 1.62
C LEU A 131 -0.84 5.96 1.49
N THR A 132 -2.05 5.86 2.05
CA THR A 132 -2.89 4.67 1.83
C THR A 132 -3.32 4.54 0.38
N LEU A 133 -3.67 5.65 -0.29
CA LEU A 133 -3.98 5.63 -1.72
C LEU A 133 -2.76 5.23 -2.55
N ALA A 134 -1.57 5.73 -2.21
CA ALA A 134 -0.33 5.37 -2.88
C ALA A 134 -0.02 3.86 -2.74
N VAL A 135 -0.26 3.27 -1.55
CA VAL A 135 -0.10 1.81 -1.33
C VAL A 135 -1.08 1.01 -2.20
N PHE A 136 -2.34 1.43 -2.28
CA PHE A 136 -3.32 0.78 -3.16
C PHE A 136 -2.95 0.87 -4.63
N PHE A 137 -2.53 2.05 -5.06
CA PHE A 137 -2.11 2.28 -6.44
C PHE A 137 -0.90 1.41 -6.80
N GLU A 138 0.11 1.36 -5.91
CA GLU A 138 1.27 0.51 -6.11
C GLU A 138 0.90 -0.98 -6.15
N TYR A 139 0.01 -1.41 -5.27
CA TYR A 139 -0.48 -2.78 -5.26
C TYR A 139 -1.21 -3.13 -6.56
N GLY A 140 -2.12 -2.27 -7.01
CA GLY A 140 -2.83 -2.44 -8.28
C GLY A 140 -1.87 -2.46 -9.48
N LEU A 141 -0.87 -1.58 -9.49
CA LEU A 141 0.16 -1.55 -10.52
C LEU A 141 0.97 -2.86 -10.56
N LYS A 142 1.35 -3.39 -9.40
CA LYS A 142 2.05 -4.69 -9.35
C LYS A 142 1.23 -5.81 -9.96
N LEU A 143 -0.08 -5.85 -9.71
CA LEU A 143 -0.98 -6.84 -10.32
C LEU A 143 -1.05 -6.68 -11.83
N VAL A 144 -1.17 -5.47 -12.33
CA VAL A 144 -1.18 -5.20 -13.79
C VAL A 144 0.14 -5.64 -14.43
N ILE A 145 1.28 -5.22 -13.84
CA ILE A 145 2.60 -5.61 -14.35
C ILE A 145 2.77 -7.14 -14.30
N ARG A 146 2.26 -7.79 -13.25
CA ARG A 146 2.31 -9.25 -13.13
C ARG A 146 1.54 -9.97 -14.23
N ILE A 147 0.41 -9.42 -14.67
CA ILE A 147 -0.42 -10.02 -15.74
C ILE A 147 0.18 -9.75 -17.12
N ASP A 148 0.55 -8.50 -17.40
CA ASP A 148 0.97 -8.07 -18.73
C ASP A 148 2.48 -8.25 -18.98
N TYR A 149 3.30 -8.17 -17.93
CA TYR A 149 4.76 -8.19 -18.03
C TYR A 149 5.41 -9.07 -16.94
N PRO A 150 5.09 -10.37 -16.87
CA PRO A 150 5.56 -11.25 -15.79
C PRO A 150 7.08 -11.38 -15.70
N ARG A 151 7.80 -11.20 -16.84
CA ARG A 151 9.27 -11.24 -16.90
C ARG A 151 9.97 -10.16 -16.07
N ILE A 152 9.25 -9.13 -15.64
CA ILE A 152 9.82 -8.07 -14.79
C ILE A 152 10.09 -8.59 -13.37
N PHE A 153 9.25 -9.51 -12.89
CA PHE A 153 9.36 -10.08 -11.55
C PHE A 153 10.04 -11.44 -11.54
N PHE A 154 9.89 -12.25 -12.59
CA PHE A 154 10.30 -13.64 -12.62
C PHE A 154 11.24 -13.93 -13.79
N GLY A 155 12.17 -14.87 -13.60
CA GLY A 155 13.00 -15.41 -14.66
C GLY A 155 12.20 -16.29 -15.65
N CYS A 156 12.74 -16.47 -16.85
CA CYS A 156 12.09 -17.29 -17.85
C CYS A 156 11.95 -18.76 -17.42
N GLU A 157 12.90 -19.28 -16.64
CA GLU A 157 12.86 -20.64 -16.10
C GLU A 157 11.68 -20.87 -15.17
N GLU A 158 11.40 -19.91 -14.30
CA GLU A 158 10.27 -19.95 -13.35
C GLU A 158 8.93 -19.86 -14.06
N LEU A 159 8.83 -19.02 -15.10
CA LEU A 159 7.63 -18.90 -15.90
C LEU A 159 7.35 -20.16 -16.74
N LEU A 160 8.39 -20.85 -17.21
CA LEU A 160 8.24 -22.12 -17.92
C LEU A 160 7.73 -23.23 -17.01
N LEU A 161 8.15 -23.25 -15.72
CA LEU A 161 7.70 -24.24 -14.75
C LEU A 161 6.22 -24.07 -14.40
N ASP A 162 5.77 -22.82 -14.19
CA ASP A 162 4.39 -22.55 -13.73
C ASP A 162 3.38 -22.40 -14.89
N TYR A 163 3.79 -21.87 -16.03
CA TYR A 163 2.89 -21.57 -17.14
C TYR A 163 3.20 -22.32 -18.46
N GLY A 164 4.29 -23.08 -18.52
CA GLY A 164 4.71 -23.80 -19.71
C GLY A 164 5.16 -22.91 -20.87
N SER A 165 5.24 -21.59 -20.66
CA SER A 165 5.66 -20.63 -21.69
C SER A 165 6.36 -19.43 -21.06
N CYS A 166 7.31 -18.86 -21.78
CA CYS A 166 7.99 -17.63 -21.41
C CYS A 166 7.42 -16.50 -22.28
N PHE A 167 6.47 -15.74 -21.76
CA PHE A 167 5.81 -14.62 -22.45
C PHE A 167 6.69 -13.39 -22.56
#